data_e76de8b9882443eee075fb6362860e1e
#
_entry.id   e76de8b9882443eee075fb6362860e1e
#
_cell.length_a   1.000
_cell.length_b   1.000
_cell.length_c   1.000
_cell.angle_alpha   90.00
_cell.angle_beta   90.00
_cell.angle_gamma   90.00
#
_symmetry.space_group_name_H-M   'P 1'
#
loop_
_entity.id
_entity.type
_entity.pdbx_description
1 polymer ?
#
loop_
_entity_poly.entity_id
_entity_poly.type
_entity_poly.pdbx_seq_one_letter_code
_entity_poly.pdbx_strand_id
1 'polypeptide(L)'
;MKKKTIYLAFKEKKSNLHTVNYAGPMKHRFFIRLTICIAACFILQSVWADSIPEKSPKTLKGKASWYNAHGRFTANGERFHRDSLTCAHRTFPFGTRLKVKNIKNGREVIVRVTDRGPFGGKYCIDLSIAAARILGIVRLGFAEVEISEYHETIVPLKAKPVKIPELEFGTVNVGKDYSPEWKTDSIPPLKPL
;
A
#
# COMPACT_ATOMS: atom_id res chain seq x y z
N MET A 1 72.97 3.74 -11.66
CA MET A 1 73.00 3.23 -13.03
C MET A 1 71.98 2.09 -13.30
N LYS A 2 70.76 2.16 -12.81
CA LYS A 2 69.75 1.10 -13.04
C LYS A 2 68.43 1.57 -13.69
N LYS A 3 68.31 2.83 -14.06
CA LYS A 3 67.08 3.40 -14.68
C LYS A 3 67.13 3.51 -16.21
N LYS A 4 68.27 3.38 -16.87
CA LYS A 4 68.39 3.46 -18.33
C LYS A 4 68.13 2.11 -19.03
N THR A 5 68.31 0.98 -18.37
CA THR A 5 68.18 -0.35 -18.98
C THR A 5 66.71 -0.76 -19.15
N ILE A 6 65.82 -0.25 -18.31
CA ILE A 6 64.39 -0.57 -18.38
C ILE A 6 63.66 0.17 -19.51
N TYR A 7 64.20 1.34 -19.88
CA TYR A 7 63.59 2.17 -20.94
C TYR A 7 63.83 1.66 -22.36
N LEU A 8 64.95 0.95 -22.56
CA LEU A 8 65.30 0.36 -23.87
C LEU A 8 64.52 -0.94 -24.12
N ALA A 9 64.25 -1.71 -23.08
CA ALA A 9 63.46 -2.97 -23.21
C ALA A 9 61.99 -2.69 -23.53
N PHE A 10 61.46 -1.51 -23.16
CA PHE A 10 60.05 -1.15 -23.42
C PHE A 10 59.87 -0.57 -24.85
N LYS A 11 60.93 -0.12 -25.52
CA LYS A 11 60.87 0.48 -26.86
C LYS A 11 60.91 -0.59 -27.96
N GLU A 12 61.50 -1.75 -27.71
CA GLU A 12 61.57 -2.83 -28.70
C GLU A 12 60.29 -3.68 -28.77
N LYS A 13 59.46 -3.62 -27.71
CA LYS A 13 58.19 -4.44 -27.69
C LYS A 13 57.03 -3.79 -28.45
N LYS A 14 57.25 -2.61 -29.07
CA LYS A 14 56.21 -1.86 -29.79
C LYS A 14 56.19 -2.07 -31.31
N SER A 15 57.11 -2.84 -31.85
CA SER A 15 57.25 -3.01 -33.31
C SER A 15 56.64 -4.27 -33.93
N ASN A 16 56.03 -5.13 -33.12
CA ASN A 16 55.38 -6.37 -33.64
C ASN A 16 53.88 -6.41 -33.31
N LEU A 17 53.20 -5.29 -33.49
CA LEU A 17 51.74 -5.33 -33.57
C LEU A 17 51.38 -5.70 -35.02
N HIS A 18 51.38 -7.01 -35.32
CA HIS A 18 50.75 -7.50 -36.49
C HIS A 18 49.28 -7.04 -36.47
N THR A 19 48.95 -6.15 -37.36
CA THR A 19 47.63 -5.81 -37.76
C THR A 19 46.94 -7.09 -38.22
N VAL A 20 46.22 -7.74 -37.30
CA VAL A 20 45.34 -8.86 -37.65
C VAL A 20 44.16 -8.23 -38.40
N ASN A 21 44.30 -8.27 -39.74
CA ASN A 21 43.27 -7.83 -40.66
C ASN A 21 42.11 -8.85 -40.62
N TYR A 22 41.12 -8.64 -39.75
CA TYR A 22 39.88 -9.42 -39.73
C TYR A 22 38.92 -9.01 -40.86
N ALA A 23 39.43 -8.99 -42.08
CA ALA A 23 38.62 -8.86 -43.27
C ALA A 23 38.37 -10.24 -43.88
N GLY A 24 37.82 -11.16 -43.12
CA GLY A 24 37.17 -12.35 -43.68
C GLY A 24 35.67 -12.10 -43.81
N PRO A 25 34.99 -12.58 -44.86
CA PRO A 25 33.55 -12.45 -44.95
C PRO A 25 32.91 -13.25 -43.79
N MET A 26 32.66 -12.56 -42.68
CA MET A 26 31.95 -13.13 -41.57
C MET A 26 30.57 -13.53 -42.07
N LYS A 27 30.38 -14.86 -42.22
CA LYS A 27 29.24 -15.48 -42.88
C LYS A 27 27.96 -14.88 -42.32
N HIS A 28 27.21 -14.19 -43.14
CA HIS A 28 25.90 -13.57 -42.86
C HIS A 28 24.97 -14.46 -42.00
N ARG A 29 25.15 -15.73 -42.07
CA ARG A 29 24.45 -16.77 -41.29
C ARG A 29 24.71 -16.71 -39.78
N PHE A 30 25.89 -16.22 -39.35
CA PHE A 30 26.22 -16.12 -37.93
C PHE A 30 25.51 -14.93 -37.26
N PHE A 31 25.48 -13.80 -37.96
CA PHE A 31 24.75 -12.61 -37.48
C PHE A 31 23.23 -12.84 -37.43
N ILE A 32 22.68 -13.51 -38.44
CA ILE A 32 21.26 -13.85 -38.48
C ILE A 32 20.90 -14.79 -37.34
N ARG A 33 21.73 -15.76 -37.00
CA ARG A 33 21.49 -16.66 -35.85
C ARG A 33 21.60 -15.94 -34.53
N LEU A 34 22.57 -15.05 -34.38
CA LEU A 34 22.75 -14.24 -33.15
C LEU A 34 21.56 -13.28 -32.94
N THR A 35 21.08 -12.62 -33.99
CA THR A 35 19.91 -11.72 -33.87
C THR A 35 18.63 -12.49 -33.57
N ILE A 36 18.44 -13.69 -34.13
CA ILE A 36 17.29 -14.55 -33.82
C ILE A 36 17.34 -15.02 -32.33
N CYS A 37 18.51 -15.39 -31.81
CA CYS A 37 18.67 -15.77 -30.42
C CYS A 37 18.38 -14.58 -29.47
N ILE A 38 18.84 -13.38 -29.79
CA ILE A 38 18.58 -12.18 -28.99
C ILE A 38 17.08 -11.84 -29.01
N ALA A 39 16.46 -11.90 -30.19
CA ALA A 39 15.02 -11.66 -30.33
C ALA A 39 14.19 -12.72 -29.58
N ALA A 40 14.58 -13.99 -29.63
CA ALA A 40 13.94 -15.08 -28.87
C ALA A 40 14.07 -14.89 -27.35
N CYS A 41 15.23 -14.44 -26.85
CA CYS A 41 15.42 -14.09 -25.45
C CYS A 41 14.51 -12.93 -25.00
N PHE A 42 14.33 -11.91 -25.85
CA PHE A 42 13.44 -10.79 -25.55
C PHE A 42 11.96 -11.20 -25.50
N ILE A 43 11.55 -12.12 -26.36
CA ILE A 43 10.16 -12.65 -26.36
C ILE A 43 9.91 -13.52 -25.13
N LEU A 44 10.90 -14.29 -24.65
CA LEU A 44 10.77 -15.10 -23.44
C LEU A 44 10.69 -14.27 -22.15
N GLN A 45 11.24 -13.07 -22.13
CA GLN A 45 11.17 -12.19 -20.96
C GLN A 45 9.80 -11.50 -20.80
N SER A 46 9.03 -11.34 -21.88
CA SER A 46 7.70 -10.71 -21.81
C SER A 46 6.62 -11.64 -21.23
N VAL A 47 6.85 -12.95 -21.19
CA VAL A 47 5.85 -13.93 -20.69
C VAL A 47 5.91 -14.12 -19.17
N TRP A 48 6.98 -13.64 -18.49
CA TRP A 48 7.15 -13.81 -17.04
C TRP A 48 6.70 -12.63 -16.20
N ALA A 49 6.20 -11.55 -16.82
CA ALA A 49 5.86 -10.32 -16.12
C ALA A 49 4.43 -10.30 -15.54
N ASP A 50 3.54 -11.24 -15.86
CA ASP A 50 2.13 -11.17 -15.51
C ASP A 50 1.64 -12.17 -14.46
N SER A 51 2.54 -12.80 -13.72
CA SER A 51 2.15 -13.74 -12.66
C SER A 51 2.67 -13.30 -11.30
N ILE A 52 2.26 -12.11 -10.81
CA ILE A 52 2.19 -11.90 -9.38
C ILE A 52 0.95 -12.69 -8.94
N PRO A 53 1.08 -13.81 -8.21
CA PRO A 53 -0.09 -14.49 -7.70
C PRO A 53 -0.77 -13.53 -6.75
N GLU A 54 -1.89 -12.96 -7.15
CA GLU A 54 -2.80 -12.28 -6.25
C GLU A 54 -3.15 -13.31 -5.17
N LYS A 55 -2.50 -13.16 -4.00
CA LYS A 55 -2.70 -14.02 -2.86
C LYS A 55 -4.17 -13.89 -2.47
N SER A 56 -4.98 -14.83 -2.94
CA SER A 56 -6.39 -14.88 -2.58
C SER A 56 -6.51 -14.73 -1.06
N PRO A 57 -7.34 -13.82 -0.55
CA PRO A 57 -7.42 -13.55 0.88
C PRO A 57 -7.74 -14.87 1.59
N LYS A 58 -6.87 -15.27 2.53
CA LYS A 58 -7.12 -16.45 3.36
C LYS A 58 -8.42 -16.24 4.12
N THR A 59 -9.44 -16.92 3.72
CA THR A 59 -10.74 -16.87 4.37
C THR A 59 -10.82 -17.95 5.44
N LEU A 60 -11.10 -17.56 6.67
CA LEU A 60 -11.33 -18.45 7.81
C LEU A 60 -12.83 -18.54 8.10
N LYS A 61 -13.35 -19.75 8.22
CA LYS A 61 -14.72 -19.99 8.68
C LYS A 61 -14.71 -20.48 10.11
N GLY A 62 -15.63 -19.96 10.93
CA GLY A 62 -15.74 -20.36 12.34
C GLY A 62 -16.88 -19.66 13.04
N LYS A 63 -16.94 -19.80 14.37
CA LYS A 63 -17.94 -19.14 15.21
C LYS A 63 -17.37 -17.89 15.83
N ALA A 64 -18.08 -16.76 15.72
CA ALA A 64 -17.81 -15.54 16.43
C ALA A 64 -18.65 -15.43 17.67
N SER A 65 -18.09 -14.93 18.76
CA SER A 65 -18.77 -14.43 19.95
C SER A 65 -18.52 -12.95 20.13
N TRP A 66 -19.04 -12.38 21.21
CA TRP A 66 -18.77 -10.99 21.56
C TRP A 66 -18.55 -10.85 23.07
N TYR A 67 -17.80 -9.80 23.45
CA TYR A 67 -17.45 -9.50 24.83
C TYR A 67 -17.61 -8.02 25.13
N ASN A 68 -17.72 -7.72 26.43
CA ASN A 68 -17.78 -6.36 26.94
C ASN A 68 -16.80 -6.21 28.09
N ALA A 69 -15.67 -5.61 27.80
CA ALA A 69 -14.62 -5.33 28.77
C ALA A 69 -14.36 -3.82 28.90
N HIS A 70 -15.43 -3.02 28.85
CA HIS A 70 -15.35 -1.56 28.83
C HIS A 70 -14.43 -1.00 29.92
N GLY A 71 -13.48 -0.15 29.52
CA GLY A 71 -12.50 0.49 30.39
C GLY A 71 -11.29 -0.37 30.79
N ARG A 72 -11.29 -1.69 30.50
CA ARG A 72 -10.12 -2.56 30.72
C ARG A 72 -9.10 -2.38 29.60
N PHE A 73 -7.84 -2.66 29.90
CA PHE A 73 -6.79 -2.71 28.88
C PHE A 73 -6.90 -3.98 28.04
N THR A 74 -6.73 -3.85 26.75
CA THR A 74 -6.60 -4.94 25.80
C THR A 74 -5.13 -5.39 25.71
N ALA A 75 -4.87 -6.52 25.09
CA ALA A 75 -3.53 -7.09 25.02
C ALA A 75 -2.54 -6.23 24.21
N ASN A 76 -3.02 -5.30 23.38
CA ASN A 76 -2.18 -4.32 22.69
C ASN A 76 -1.89 -3.05 23.50
N GLY A 77 -2.39 -2.95 24.75
CA GLY A 77 -2.19 -1.81 25.63
C GLY A 77 -3.22 -0.67 25.50
N GLU A 78 -4.17 -0.77 24.56
CA GLU A 78 -5.25 0.22 24.44
C GLU A 78 -6.37 -0.04 25.45
N ARG A 79 -7.12 0.99 25.82
CA ARG A 79 -8.36 0.81 26.59
C ARG A 79 -9.47 0.28 25.69
N PHE A 80 -10.11 -0.80 26.09
CA PHE A 80 -11.27 -1.33 25.40
C PHE A 80 -12.44 -0.34 25.46
N HIS A 81 -12.97 -0.01 24.31
CA HIS A 81 -14.16 0.79 24.18
C HIS A 81 -15.26 -0.01 23.48
N ARG A 82 -16.39 -0.18 24.15
CA ARG A 82 -17.49 -1.05 23.67
C ARG A 82 -18.10 -0.60 22.34
N ASP A 83 -18.03 0.70 22.02
CA ASP A 83 -18.57 1.29 20.80
C ASP A 83 -17.56 1.36 19.65
N SER A 84 -16.32 0.91 19.87
CA SER A 84 -15.30 0.79 18.83
C SER A 84 -15.44 -0.53 18.08
N LEU A 85 -15.13 -0.53 16.77
CA LEU A 85 -15.14 -1.73 15.93
C LEU A 85 -13.82 -2.49 16.08
N THR A 86 -13.70 -3.23 17.18
CA THR A 86 -12.51 -4.00 17.55
C THR A 86 -12.85 -5.47 17.81
N CYS A 87 -11.81 -6.30 17.80
CA CYS A 87 -11.95 -7.72 18.09
C CYS A 87 -10.73 -8.27 18.81
N ALA A 88 -10.92 -9.45 19.43
CA ALA A 88 -9.85 -10.31 19.91
C ALA A 88 -9.67 -11.48 18.94
N HIS A 89 -8.41 -11.77 18.59
CA HIS A 89 -8.03 -12.93 17.79
C HIS A 89 -6.72 -13.52 18.28
N ARG A 90 -6.59 -14.86 18.15
CA ARG A 90 -5.42 -15.58 18.72
C ARG A 90 -4.11 -15.27 18.01
N THR A 91 -4.12 -15.23 16.67
CA THR A 91 -2.91 -15.26 15.85
C THR A 91 -2.71 -14.04 14.95
N PHE A 92 -3.77 -13.36 14.51
CA PHE A 92 -3.59 -12.17 13.67
C PHE A 92 -2.82 -11.07 14.40
N PRO A 93 -1.88 -10.37 13.73
CA PRO A 93 -1.16 -9.25 14.31
C PRO A 93 -2.10 -8.17 14.84
N PHE A 94 -1.68 -7.46 15.90
CA PHE A 94 -2.42 -6.29 16.35
C PHE A 94 -2.47 -5.22 15.27
N GLY A 95 -3.59 -4.50 15.17
CA GLY A 95 -3.82 -3.51 14.12
C GLY A 95 -4.37 -4.07 12.81
N THR A 96 -4.27 -5.39 12.56
CA THR A 96 -4.85 -6.01 11.37
C THR A 96 -6.35 -5.72 11.30
N ARG A 97 -6.83 -5.28 10.13
CA ARG A 97 -8.25 -5.13 9.85
C ARG A 97 -8.79 -6.41 9.28
N LEU A 98 -9.88 -6.89 9.86
CA LEU A 98 -10.56 -8.11 9.45
C LEU A 98 -11.98 -7.76 8.98
N LYS A 99 -12.35 -8.26 7.82
CA LYS A 99 -13.74 -8.27 7.34
C LYS A 99 -14.41 -9.52 7.88
N VAL A 100 -15.42 -9.36 8.69
CA VAL A 100 -16.20 -10.44 9.29
C VAL A 100 -17.59 -10.43 8.70
N LYS A 101 -18.00 -11.54 8.09
CA LYS A 101 -19.31 -11.73 7.46
C LYS A 101 -20.10 -12.79 8.20
N ASN A 102 -21.31 -12.47 8.61
CA ASN A 102 -22.25 -13.44 9.17
C ASN A 102 -22.88 -14.25 8.04
N ILE A 103 -22.66 -15.56 8.04
CA ILE A 103 -23.08 -16.46 6.97
C ILE A 103 -24.61 -16.54 6.87
N LYS A 104 -25.33 -16.45 8.00
CA LYS A 104 -26.80 -16.60 8.03
C LYS A 104 -27.56 -15.39 7.48
N ASN A 105 -27.11 -14.17 7.79
CA ASN A 105 -27.83 -12.95 7.42
C ASN A 105 -27.12 -12.07 6.40
N GLY A 106 -25.88 -12.45 5.99
CA GLY A 106 -25.08 -11.74 5.00
C GLY A 106 -24.47 -10.42 5.49
N ARG A 107 -24.73 -9.97 6.73
CA ARG A 107 -24.19 -8.73 7.27
C ARG A 107 -22.68 -8.82 7.44
N GLU A 108 -22.01 -7.73 7.17
CA GLU A 108 -20.54 -7.63 7.25
C GLU A 108 -20.12 -6.46 8.14
N VAL A 109 -18.97 -6.59 8.77
CA VAL A 109 -18.33 -5.53 9.55
C VAL A 109 -16.82 -5.64 9.41
N ILE A 110 -16.14 -4.49 9.36
CA ILE A 110 -14.68 -4.42 9.42
C ILE A 110 -14.29 -4.09 10.85
N VAL A 111 -13.43 -4.92 11.44
CA VAL A 111 -12.96 -4.79 12.82
C VAL A 111 -11.44 -4.79 12.88
N ARG A 112 -10.87 -4.11 13.87
CA ARG A 112 -9.43 -4.06 14.12
C ARG A 112 -9.05 -5.01 15.26
N VAL A 113 -8.01 -5.80 15.08
CA VAL A 113 -7.48 -6.69 16.12
C VAL A 113 -6.74 -5.86 17.16
N THR A 114 -7.24 -5.85 18.40
CA THR A 114 -6.64 -5.13 19.54
C THR A 114 -6.37 -6.03 20.73
N ASP A 115 -6.97 -7.22 20.75
CA ASP A 115 -6.90 -8.10 21.90
C ASP A 115 -6.56 -9.53 21.54
N ARG A 116 -6.22 -10.35 22.54
CA ARG A 116 -5.96 -11.77 22.39
C ARG A 116 -7.12 -12.59 22.92
N GLY A 117 -7.46 -13.65 22.22
CA GLY A 117 -8.58 -14.54 22.49
C GLY A 117 -9.32 -14.90 21.21
N PRO A 118 -10.41 -15.64 21.31
CA PRO A 118 -10.89 -16.41 22.48
C PRO A 118 -9.97 -17.59 22.80
N PHE A 119 -9.74 -17.87 24.07
CA PHE A 119 -8.86 -18.98 24.49
C PHE A 119 -9.61 -20.33 24.56
N GLY A 120 -10.94 -20.31 24.58
CA GLY A 120 -11.74 -21.53 24.44
C GLY A 120 -11.83 -21.98 22.98
N GLY A 121 -11.68 -23.28 22.69
CA GLY A 121 -11.64 -23.83 21.32
C GLY A 121 -12.92 -23.68 20.49
N LYS A 122 -14.03 -23.23 21.10
CA LYS A 122 -15.37 -23.13 20.48
C LYS A 122 -15.47 -21.97 19.48
N TYR A 123 -14.82 -20.84 19.76
CA TYR A 123 -14.91 -19.60 18.98
C TYR A 123 -13.56 -19.28 18.32
N CYS A 124 -13.61 -18.62 17.18
CA CYS A 124 -12.40 -18.19 16.45
C CYS A 124 -12.11 -16.69 16.63
N ILE A 125 -13.13 -15.88 16.91
CA ILE A 125 -13.02 -14.44 17.08
C ILE A 125 -14.03 -13.95 18.14
N ASP A 126 -13.62 -12.99 18.95
CA ASP A 126 -14.49 -12.27 19.87
C ASP A 126 -14.62 -10.82 19.44
N LEU A 127 -15.84 -10.36 19.26
CA LEU A 127 -16.14 -9.04 18.73
C LEU A 127 -16.51 -8.06 19.85
N SER A 128 -16.24 -6.77 19.64
CA SER A 128 -16.84 -5.73 20.49
C SER A 128 -18.35 -5.72 20.33
N ILE A 129 -19.04 -5.13 21.32
CA ILE A 129 -20.53 -5.07 21.29
C ILE A 129 -21.03 -4.25 20.08
N ALA A 130 -20.30 -3.20 19.64
CA ALA A 130 -20.63 -2.43 18.45
C ALA A 130 -20.59 -3.29 17.21
N ALA A 131 -19.53 -4.06 17.01
CA ALA A 131 -19.40 -4.99 15.88
C ALA A 131 -20.48 -6.07 15.92
N ALA A 132 -20.77 -6.61 17.10
CA ALA A 132 -21.82 -7.61 17.28
C ALA A 132 -23.22 -7.08 16.93
N ARG A 133 -23.49 -5.79 17.22
CA ARG A 133 -24.76 -5.13 16.82
C ARG A 133 -24.90 -5.05 15.31
N ILE A 134 -23.84 -4.65 14.60
CA ILE A 134 -23.83 -4.56 13.14
C ILE A 134 -24.09 -5.94 12.53
N LEU A 135 -23.41 -6.98 13.02
CA LEU A 135 -23.58 -8.36 12.55
C LEU A 135 -24.91 -8.98 12.97
N GLY A 136 -25.67 -8.35 13.89
CA GLY A 136 -26.94 -8.84 14.38
C GLY A 136 -26.86 -10.08 15.27
N ILE A 137 -25.74 -10.24 16.00
CA ILE A 137 -25.48 -11.44 16.83
C ILE A 137 -25.68 -11.23 18.33
N VAL A 138 -25.96 -10.00 18.77
CA VAL A 138 -26.06 -9.67 20.21
C VAL A 138 -27.08 -10.54 20.93
N ARG A 139 -28.27 -10.73 20.37
CA ARG A 139 -29.35 -11.54 20.98
C ARG A 139 -29.04 -13.03 21.01
N LEU A 140 -28.28 -13.52 20.00
CA LEU A 140 -27.94 -14.93 19.86
C LEU A 140 -26.68 -15.32 20.65
N GLY A 141 -25.87 -14.34 21.03
CA GLY A 141 -24.58 -14.54 21.70
C GLY A 141 -23.46 -14.99 20.75
N PHE A 142 -23.75 -15.62 19.66
CA PHE A 142 -22.78 -16.10 18.66
C PHE A 142 -23.38 -16.22 17.26
N ALA A 143 -22.53 -16.32 16.25
CA ALA A 143 -22.91 -16.70 14.89
C ALA A 143 -21.77 -17.40 14.14
N GLU A 144 -22.12 -18.11 13.09
CA GLU A 144 -21.15 -18.62 12.11
C GLU A 144 -20.74 -17.49 11.19
N VAL A 145 -19.42 -17.30 11.09
CA VAL A 145 -18.84 -16.19 10.33
C VAL A 145 -17.74 -16.65 9.39
N GLU A 146 -17.57 -15.85 8.38
CA GLU A 146 -16.46 -15.91 7.45
C GLU A 146 -15.57 -14.69 7.71
N ILE A 147 -14.26 -14.90 7.90
CA ILE A 147 -13.29 -13.88 8.26
C ILE A 147 -12.25 -13.82 7.17
N SER A 148 -11.99 -12.64 6.63
CA SER A 148 -10.91 -12.36 5.69
C SER A 148 -10.11 -11.13 6.12
N GLU A 149 -8.83 -11.07 5.78
CA GLU A 149 -8.05 -9.86 5.96
C GLU A 149 -8.60 -8.77 5.05
N TYR A 150 -8.80 -7.58 5.62
CA TYR A 150 -9.24 -6.41 4.87
C TYR A 150 -8.04 -5.53 4.56
N HIS A 151 -7.68 -5.47 3.29
CA HIS A 151 -6.72 -4.52 2.76
C HIS A 151 -7.48 -3.38 2.10
N GLU A 152 -7.21 -2.17 2.56
CA GLU A 152 -7.75 -0.98 1.92
C GLU A 152 -7.08 -0.86 0.55
N THR A 153 -7.77 -1.27 -0.50
CA THR A 153 -7.31 -1.03 -1.86
C THR A 153 -7.44 0.48 -2.09
N ILE A 154 -6.34 1.20 -1.93
CA ILE A 154 -6.27 2.59 -2.39
C ILE A 154 -6.36 2.51 -3.92
N VAL A 155 -7.57 2.57 -4.45
CA VAL A 155 -7.76 2.84 -5.87
C VAL A 155 -7.27 4.27 -6.06
N PRO A 156 -6.13 4.49 -6.75
CA PRO A 156 -5.72 5.85 -7.06
C PRO A 156 -6.87 6.45 -7.86
N LEU A 157 -7.58 7.41 -7.28
CA LEU A 157 -8.51 8.24 -8.02
C LEU A 157 -7.66 8.87 -9.14
N LYS A 158 -7.77 8.31 -10.35
CA LYS A 158 -7.40 9.06 -11.55
C LYS A 158 -8.34 10.26 -11.57
N ALA A 159 -7.92 11.32 -10.88
CA ALA A 159 -8.58 12.60 -10.98
C ALA A 159 -8.57 12.92 -12.47
N LYS A 160 -9.73 12.83 -13.12
CA LYS A 160 -9.90 13.47 -14.42
C LYS A 160 -9.48 14.91 -14.20
N PRO A 161 -8.56 15.46 -15.02
CA PRO A 161 -8.22 16.86 -14.88
C PRO A 161 -9.53 17.64 -14.98
N VAL A 162 -9.96 18.20 -13.86
CA VAL A 162 -11.07 19.14 -13.84
C VAL A 162 -10.55 20.33 -14.62
N LYS A 163 -11.09 20.57 -15.83
CA LYS A 163 -10.90 21.84 -16.51
C LYS A 163 -11.49 22.89 -15.58
N ILE A 164 -10.63 23.50 -14.80
CA ILE A 164 -10.99 24.70 -14.06
C ILE A 164 -11.31 25.72 -15.16
N PRO A 165 -12.56 26.22 -15.26
CA PRO A 165 -12.84 27.30 -16.19
C PRO A 165 -11.88 28.42 -15.83
N GLU A 166 -11.16 28.91 -16.83
CA GLU A 166 -10.27 30.06 -16.70
C GLU A 166 -11.16 31.21 -16.27
N LEU A 167 -11.14 31.55 -14.99
CA LEU A 167 -11.81 32.72 -14.47
C LEU A 167 -11.06 33.91 -15.07
N GLU A 168 -11.58 34.45 -16.15
CA GLU A 168 -11.19 35.79 -16.61
C GLU A 168 -11.51 36.76 -15.47
N PHE A 169 -10.51 37.02 -14.66
CA PHE A 169 -10.56 38.18 -13.77
C PHE A 169 -10.50 39.38 -14.68
N GLY A 170 -11.67 39.84 -15.11
CA GLY A 170 -11.81 41.18 -15.72
C GLY A 170 -11.08 42.14 -14.79
N THR A 171 -10.16 42.90 -15.34
CA THR A 171 -9.50 44.00 -14.61
C THR A 171 -10.60 44.94 -14.12
N VAL A 172 -11.05 44.76 -12.89
CA VAL A 172 -11.90 45.71 -12.21
C VAL A 172 -11.04 46.95 -12.02
N ASN A 173 -11.33 48.01 -12.76
CA ASN A 173 -10.79 49.34 -12.48
C ASN A 173 -11.30 49.73 -11.08
N VAL A 174 -10.50 49.40 -10.07
CA VAL A 174 -10.75 49.86 -8.71
C VAL A 174 -10.51 51.36 -8.74
N GLY A 175 -11.60 52.12 -8.86
CA GLY A 175 -11.58 53.55 -8.73
C GLY A 175 -10.89 53.93 -7.42
N LYS A 176 -10.23 55.08 -7.40
CA LYS A 176 -9.47 55.59 -6.25
C LYS A 176 -10.25 55.70 -4.93
N ASP A 177 -11.54 55.41 -4.95
CA ASP A 177 -12.48 55.60 -3.82
C ASP A 177 -12.87 54.28 -3.12
N TYR A 178 -12.21 53.16 -3.42
CA TYR A 178 -12.47 51.91 -2.70
C TYR A 178 -11.72 51.89 -1.36
N SER A 179 -12.42 52.16 -0.27
CA SER A 179 -12.00 51.88 1.10
C SER A 179 -12.60 50.53 1.53
N PRO A 180 -11.80 49.52 1.79
CA PRO A 180 -12.36 48.23 2.24
C PRO A 180 -12.95 48.37 3.65
N GLU A 181 -14.24 48.00 3.80
CA GLU A 181 -15.02 48.13 5.05
C GLU A 181 -14.39 47.45 6.28
N TRP A 182 -13.46 46.51 6.09
CA TRP A 182 -12.77 45.84 7.19
C TRP A 182 -11.70 46.70 7.89
N LYS A 183 -11.40 47.91 7.39
CA LYS A 183 -10.49 48.89 8.02
C LYS A 183 -11.16 49.84 9.00
N THR A 184 -12.44 49.66 9.31
CA THR A 184 -13.09 50.44 10.35
C THR A 184 -12.64 49.96 11.72
N ASP A 185 -12.04 50.89 12.47
CA ASP A 185 -11.41 50.78 13.79
C ASP A 185 -12.41 50.47 14.92
N SER A 186 -13.01 49.28 14.93
CA SER A 186 -13.87 48.90 16.04
C SER A 186 -13.71 47.43 16.43
N ILE A 187 -12.49 47.07 16.82
CA ILE A 187 -12.31 45.91 17.69
C ILE A 187 -12.62 46.37 19.12
N PRO A 188 -13.72 45.96 19.74
CA PRO A 188 -13.98 46.33 21.12
C PRO A 188 -12.88 45.69 22.03
N PRO A 189 -12.41 46.43 23.06
CA PRO A 189 -11.39 45.89 23.95
C PRO A 189 -11.91 44.64 24.67
N LEU A 190 -11.07 43.56 24.65
CA LEU A 190 -11.33 42.35 25.42
C LEU A 190 -11.47 42.73 26.90
N LYS A 191 -12.62 42.39 27.52
CA LYS A 191 -12.78 42.50 28.98
C LYS A 191 -11.81 41.54 29.66
N PRO A 192 -11.02 41.99 30.66
CA PRO A 192 -10.22 41.08 31.46
C PRO A 192 -11.13 40.16 32.26
N LEU A 193 -10.72 38.90 32.40
CA LEU A 193 -11.32 37.87 33.24
C LEU A 193 -11.11 38.22 34.72
#